data_a95123bfffbaf6eb23d9ba83b4d1bb60
#
_entry.id   a95123bfffbaf6eb23d9ba83b4d1bb60
#
_cell.length_a   1.000
_cell.length_b   1.000
_cell.length_c   1.000
_cell.angle_alpha   90.00
_cell.angle_beta   90.00
_cell.angle_gamma   90.00
#
_symmetry.space_group_name_H-M   'P 1'
#
loop_
_entity.id
_entity.type
_entity.pdbx_description
1 polymer ?
#
loop_
_entity_poly.entity_id
_entity_poly.type
_entity_poly.pdbx_seq_one_letter_code
_entity_poly.pdbx_strand_id
1 'polypeptide(L)'
;MVHFGLTMFATDYSVPIDILAGTAEKLGFESLFVPEHTHIPASRLSPWPGGADLPRDYWHTLDPFVSLALAASATKSLKIGTGISLITERDPILMAKQVATLDFVSGGRL
;
A
#
# COMPACT_ATOMS: atom_id res chain seq x y z
N MET A 1 -18.50 -9.00 -15.18
CA MET A 1 -18.01 -9.86 -14.08
C MET A 1 -17.62 -8.93 -12.94
N VAL A 2 -17.97 -9.23 -11.69
CA VAL A 2 -17.57 -8.42 -10.52
C VAL A 2 -16.19 -8.88 -10.09
N HIS A 3 -15.30 -7.92 -9.84
CA HIS A 3 -13.96 -8.18 -9.33
C HIS A 3 -13.87 -7.71 -7.88
N PHE A 4 -13.14 -8.44 -7.05
CA PHE A 4 -12.93 -8.12 -5.64
C PHE A 4 -11.46 -7.81 -5.39
N GLY A 5 -11.21 -6.69 -4.74
CA GLY A 5 -9.89 -6.31 -4.25
C GLY A 5 -9.82 -6.33 -2.73
N LEU A 6 -8.62 -6.36 -2.21
CA LEU A 6 -8.33 -6.21 -0.79
C LEU A 6 -7.68 -4.86 -0.52
N THR A 7 -7.90 -4.31 0.66
CA THR A 7 -7.10 -3.22 1.19
C THR A 7 -6.61 -3.58 2.59
N MET A 8 -5.37 -3.21 2.88
CA MET A 8 -4.77 -3.47 4.20
C MET A 8 -3.74 -2.38 4.53
N PHE A 9 -3.72 -1.95 5.78
CA PHE A 9 -2.57 -1.22 6.32
C PHE A 9 -1.40 -2.20 6.49
N ALA A 10 -0.40 -2.11 5.63
CA ALA A 10 0.84 -2.85 5.80
C ALA A 10 1.65 -2.21 6.94
N THR A 11 1.82 -2.94 8.03
CA THR A 11 2.50 -2.48 9.24
C THR A 11 3.56 -3.49 9.69
N ASP A 12 4.40 -3.10 10.63
CA ASP A 12 5.40 -3.98 11.24
C ASP A 12 4.83 -5.12 12.08
N TYR A 13 3.52 -5.07 12.38
CA TYR A 13 2.81 -6.11 13.15
C TYR A 13 1.66 -6.77 12.37
N SER A 14 1.42 -6.38 11.12
CA SER A 14 0.43 -7.05 10.27
C SER A 14 0.97 -8.36 9.69
N VAL A 15 0.12 -9.13 9.03
CA VAL A 15 0.61 -10.23 8.18
C VAL A 15 1.60 -9.68 7.14
N PRO A 16 2.73 -10.35 6.88
CA PRO A 16 3.67 -9.92 5.86
C PRO A 16 2.98 -9.76 4.50
N ILE A 17 3.29 -8.68 3.81
CA ILE A 17 2.57 -8.29 2.59
C ILE A 17 2.73 -9.29 1.44
N ASP A 18 3.86 -9.95 1.32
CA ASP A 18 4.14 -11.02 0.36
C ASP A 18 3.26 -12.24 0.62
N ILE A 19 3.08 -12.63 1.89
CA ILE A 19 2.20 -13.73 2.30
C ILE A 19 0.74 -13.38 2.00
N LEU A 20 0.31 -12.17 2.35
CA LEU A 20 -1.05 -11.70 2.05
C LEU A 20 -1.31 -11.70 0.54
N ALA A 21 -0.41 -11.09 -0.24
CA ALA A 21 -0.54 -10.99 -1.69
C ALA A 21 -0.61 -12.36 -2.36
N GLY A 22 0.30 -13.27 -2.02
CA GLY A 22 0.30 -14.63 -2.54
C GLY A 22 -0.96 -15.42 -2.16
N THR A 23 -1.51 -15.19 -0.97
CA THR A 23 -2.76 -15.82 -0.53
C THR A 23 -3.96 -15.21 -1.25
N ALA A 24 -4.01 -13.88 -1.39
CA ALA A 24 -5.07 -13.19 -2.12
C ALA A 24 -5.16 -13.67 -3.58
N GLU A 25 -4.03 -13.78 -4.26
CA GLU A 25 -3.98 -14.30 -5.62
C GLU A 25 -4.51 -15.73 -5.72
N LYS A 26 -4.10 -16.61 -4.80
CA LYS A 26 -4.59 -18.01 -4.76
C LYS A 26 -6.09 -18.11 -4.52
N LEU A 27 -6.66 -17.17 -3.77
CA LEU A 27 -8.09 -17.10 -3.48
C LEU A 27 -8.90 -16.39 -4.58
N GLY A 28 -8.23 -15.88 -5.62
CA GLY A 28 -8.90 -15.27 -6.78
C GLY A 28 -9.25 -13.79 -6.61
N PHE A 29 -8.65 -13.10 -5.65
CA PHE A 29 -8.76 -11.64 -5.59
C PHE A 29 -8.03 -11.01 -6.77
N GLU A 30 -8.62 -9.95 -7.33
CA GLU A 30 -8.04 -9.25 -8.49
C GLU A 30 -6.91 -8.30 -8.08
N SER A 31 -7.02 -7.67 -6.92
CA SER A 31 -6.15 -6.55 -6.56
C SER A 31 -5.90 -6.45 -5.06
N LEU A 32 -4.78 -5.82 -4.72
CA LEU A 32 -4.38 -5.46 -3.37
C LEU A 32 -3.98 -3.99 -3.33
N PHE A 33 -4.58 -3.24 -2.40
CA PHE A 33 -4.28 -1.84 -2.17
C PHE A 33 -3.71 -1.62 -0.78
N VAL A 34 -2.72 -0.73 -0.67
CA VAL A 34 -2.18 -0.29 0.61
C VAL A 34 -2.26 1.24 0.71
N PRO A 35 -2.58 1.80 1.88
CA PRO A 35 -2.58 3.25 2.10
C PRO A 35 -1.16 3.79 2.27
N GLU A 36 -1.04 5.11 2.29
CA GLU A 36 0.22 5.80 2.56
C GLU A 36 0.08 6.73 3.76
N HIS A 37 1.03 6.61 4.70
CA HIS A 37 1.30 7.58 5.76
C HIS A 37 2.82 7.65 5.94
N THR A 38 3.45 8.72 5.44
CA THR A 38 4.91 8.90 5.52
C THR A 38 5.37 9.23 6.93
N HIS A 39 4.57 10.03 7.64
CA HIS A 39 4.82 10.46 9.02
C HIS A 39 3.53 10.99 9.65
N ILE A 40 3.50 11.06 10.96
CA ILE A 40 2.40 11.64 11.72
C ILE A 40 2.95 12.79 12.58
N PRO A 41 2.40 14.02 12.47
CA PRO A 41 2.83 15.13 13.31
C PRO A 41 2.66 14.81 14.80
N ALA A 42 3.70 15.02 15.58
CA ALA A 42 3.68 14.77 17.03
C ALA A 42 2.69 15.67 17.77
N SER A 43 2.43 16.88 17.26
CA SER A 43 1.52 17.84 17.87
C SER A 43 0.07 17.39 17.91
N ARG A 44 -0.36 16.56 16.98
CA ARG A 44 -1.73 16.03 16.93
C ARG A 44 -2.82 17.09 17.05
N LEU A 45 -2.59 18.28 16.49
CA LEU A 45 -3.54 19.40 16.55
C LEU A 45 -4.82 19.16 15.74
N SER A 46 -4.72 18.39 14.66
CA SER A 46 -5.87 17.99 13.86
C SER A 46 -6.47 16.69 14.40
N PRO A 47 -7.76 16.68 14.76
CA PRO A 47 -8.41 15.46 15.22
C PRO A 47 -8.54 14.45 14.07
N TRP A 48 -8.48 13.17 14.41
CA TRP A 48 -8.84 12.12 13.47
C TRP A 48 -10.37 12.09 13.28
N PRO A 49 -10.89 12.04 12.04
CA PRO A 49 -12.31 12.09 11.77
C PRO A 49 -13.15 10.97 12.41
N GLY A 50 -12.53 9.83 12.70
CA GLY A 50 -13.20 8.65 13.26
C GLY A 50 -13.26 8.61 14.79
N GLY A 51 -12.71 9.59 15.51
CA GLY A 51 -12.72 9.57 16.98
C GLY A 51 -11.60 10.36 17.64
N ALA A 52 -11.41 10.12 18.96
CA ALA A 52 -10.44 10.87 19.75
C ALA A 52 -8.99 10.48 19.44
N ASP A 53 -8.70 9.20 19.32
CA ASP A 53 -7.36 8.68 19.13
C ASP A 53 -7.11 8.20 17.71
N LEU A 54 -5.94 8.56 17.17
CA LEU A 54 -5.50 8.04 15.88
C LEU A 54 -5.21 6.54 16.01
N PRO A 55 -5.77 5.68 15.15
CA PRO A 55 -5.47 4.26 15.15
C PRO A 55 -3.97 4.00 14.99
N ARG A 56 -3.48 2.97 15.66
CA ARG A 56 -2.08 2.58 15.66
C ARG A 56 -1.52 2.33 14.26
N ASP A 57 -2.33 1.82 13.37
CA ASP A 57 -1.93 1.51 11.99
C ASP A 57 -1.35 2.71 11.24
N TYR A 58 -1.82 3.92 11.54
CA TYR A 58 -1.41 5.15 10.84
C TYR A 58 0.07 5.48 11.04
N TRP A 59 0.62 5.30 12.22
CA TRP A 59 2.04 5.59 12.50
C TRP A 59 2.97 4.38 12.37
N HIS A 60 2.40 3.20 12.11
CA HIS A 60 3.14 1.97 11.82
C HIS A 60 3.11 1.58 10.35
N THR A 61 2.45 2.37 9.49
CA THR A 61 2.33 2.10 8.07
C THR A 61 3.70 2.07 7.39
N LEU A 62 3.96 0.99 6.67
CA LEU A 62 5.15 0.83 5.86
C LEU A 62 5.04 1.65 4.57
N ASP A 63 6.18 1.97 3.94
CA ASP A 63 6.18 2.64 2.63
C ASP A 63 5.41 1.80 1.60
N PRO A 64 4.44 2.41 0.89
CA PRO A 64 3.57 1.67 -0.01
C PRO A 64 4.32 1.10 -1.21
N PHE A 65 5.28 1.82 -1.81
CA PHE A 65 5.98 1.34 -3.00
C PHE A 65 6.92 0.18 -2.68
N VAL A 66 7.58 0.22 -1.51
CA VAL A 66 8.39 -0.90 -1.03
C VAL A 66 7.51 -2.11 -0.73
N SER A 67 6.39 -1.91 -0.04
CA SER A 67 5.43 -2.98 0.27
C SER A 67 4.84 -3.61 -0.99
N LEU A 68 4.44 -2.78 -1.96
CA LEU A 68 3.89 -3.24 -3.24
C LEU A 68 4.92 -3.95 -4.11
N ALA A 69 6.21 -3.60 -4.01
CA ALA A 69 7.27 -4.34 -4.69
C ALA A 69 7.40 -5.76 -4.15
N LEU A 70 7.30 -5.96 -2.83
CA LEU A 70 7.27 -7.29 -2.22
C LEU A 70 6.02 -8.07 -2.63
N ALA A 71 4.85 -7.43 -2.64
CA ALA A 71 3.62 -8.05 -3.11
C ALA A 71 3.72 -8.49 -4.58
N ALA A 72 4.29 -7.62 -5.43
CA ALA A 72 4.51 -7.91 -6.85
C ALA A 72 5.44 -9.11 -7.07
N SER A 73 6.49 -9.21 -6.27
CA SER A 73 7.47 -10.32 -6.38
C SER A 73 6.88 -11.67 -5.97
N ALA A 74 5.90 -11.66 -5.08
CA ALA A 74 5.23 -12.86 -4.57
C ALA A 74 4.05 -13.33 -5.43
N THR A 75 3.68 -12.57 -6.47
CA THR A 75 2.47 -12.80 -7.28
C THR A 75 2.78 -12.72 -8.78
N LYS A 76 1.86 -13.24 -9.60
CA LYS A 76 2.01 -13.26 -11.07
C LYS A 76 0.96 -12.41 -11.79
N SER A 77 -0.24 -12.33 -11.23
CA SER A 77 -1.41 -11.72 -11.88
C SER A 77 -2.13 -10.69 -10.99
N LEU A 78 -1.92 -10.73 -9.67
CA LEU A 78 -2.55 -9.81 -8.74
C LEU A 78 -2.17 -8.37 -9.08
N LYS A 79 -3.16 -7.52 -9.32
CA LYS A 79 -2.95 -6.08 -9.48
C LYS A 79 -2.61 -5.47 -8.12
N ILE A 80 -1.75 -4.49 -8.12
CA ILE A 80 -1.28 -3.82 -6.92
C ILE A 80 -1.48 -2.32 -7.05
N GLY A 81 -1.79 -1.65 -5.95
CA GLY A 81 -2.01 -0.22 -6.01
C GLY A 81 -1.95 0.47 -4.65
N THR A 82 -1.84 1.77 -4.68
CA THR A 82 -2.01 2.59 -3.48
C THR A 82 -3.48 2.90 -3.27
N GLY A 83 -3.99 2.73 -2.06
CA GLY A 83 -5.34 3.14 -1.68
C GLY A 83 -5.48 4.66 -1.73
N ILE A 84 -4.44 5.37 -1.31
CA ILE A 84 -4.14 6.77 -1.60
C ILE A 84 -2.63 6.90 -1.66
N SER A 85 -2.12 7.72 -2.59
CA SER A 85 -0.72 8.15 -2.58
C SER A 85 -0.66 9.65 -2.27
N LEU A 86 0.17 10.01 -1.29
CA LEU A 86 0.34 11.39 -0.84
C LEU A 86 1.36 12.12 -1.73
N ILE A 87 0.97 12.42 -2.96
CA ILE A 87 1.84 13.00 -3.99
C ILE A 87 2.48 14.31 -3.51
N THR A 88 1.77 15.09 -2.71
CA THR A 88 2.26 16.37 -2.19
C THR A 88 3.38 16.23 -1.15
N GLU A 89 3.58 15.04 -0.60
CA GLU A 89 4.65 14.74 0.36
C GLU A 89 5.89 14.11 -0.29
N ARG A 90 5.84 13.85 -1.60
CA ARG A 90 6.91 13.18 -2.33
C ARG A 90 7.56 14.12 -3.36
N ASP A 91 8.86 13.92 -3.60
CA ASP A 91 9.50 14.49 -4.76
C ASP A 91 8.89 13.89 -6.04
N PRO A 92 8.34 14.69 -6.96
CA PRO A 92 7.61 14.19 -8.11
C PRO A 92 8.49 13.39 -9.09
N ILE A 93 9.77 13.71 -9.20
CA ILE A 93 10.71 13.03 -10.09
C ILE A 93 11.03 11.65 -9.52
N LEU A 94 11.32 11.58 -8.22
CA LEU A 94 11.57 10.30 -7.53
C LEU A 94 10.33 9.42 -7.56
N MET A 95 9.16 9.99 -7.29
CA MET A 95 7.91 9.24 -7.35
C MET A 95 7.63 8.69 -8.74
N ALA A 96 7.78 9.51 -9.79
CA ALA A 96 7.63 9.05 -11.17
C ALA A 96 8.56 7.87 -11.48
N LYS A 97 9.81 7.92 -10.99
CA LYS A 97 10.77 6.84 -11.15
C LYS A 97 10.35 5.57 -10.40
N GLN A 98 9.86 5.69 -9.17
CA GLN A 98 9.37 4.56 -8.36
C GLN A 98 8.17 3.88 -9.03
N VAL A 99 7.18 4.67 -9.46
CA VAL A 99 5.98 4.18 -10.15
C VAL A 99 6.35 3.46 -11.45
N ALA A 100 7.14 4.10 -12.32
CA ALA A 100 7.56 3.50 -13.59
C ALA A 100 8.37 2.21 -13.39
N THR A 101 9.22 2.19 -12.36
CA THR A 101 10.01 0.99 -12.04
C THR A 101 9.11 -0.14 -11.56
N LEU A 102 8.21 0.15 -10.62
CA LEU A 102 7.31 -0.85 -10.06
C LEU A 102 6.34 -1.39 -11.12
N ASP A 103 5.81 -0.53 -11.97
CA ASP A 103 4.96 -0.95 -13.09
C ASP A 103 5.73 -1.88 -14.04
N PHE A 104 6.95 -1.50 -14.42
CA PHE A 104 7.79 -2.32 -15.29
C PHE A 104 8.13 -3.69 -14.69
N VAL A 105 8.64 -3.73 -13.46
CA VAL A 105 9.04 -5.00 -12.83
C VAL A 105 7.87 -5.88 -12.44
N SER A 106 6.70 -5.30 -12.23
CA SER A 106 5.46 -6.06 -11.99
C SER A 106 4.80 -6.57 -13.28
N GLY A 107 5.28 -6.17 -14.45
CA GLY A 107 4.68 -6.54 -15.74
C GLY A 107 3.36 -5.80 -16.01
N GLY A 108 3.27 -4.52 -15.64
CA GLY A 108 2.10 -3.67 -15.88
C GLY A 108 0.94 -3.92 -14.91
N ARG A 109 1.22 -4.33 -13.68
CA ARG A 109 0.19 -4.65 -12.69
C ARG A 109 -0.05 -3.54 -11.65
N LEU A 110 0.69 -2.45 -11.73
CA LEU A 110 0.48 -1.29 -10.86
C LEU A 110 -0.71 -0.45 -11.32
#